data_a3dacc34b9badc8a8e1fe56ba2bb0471
#
_entry.id   a3dacc34b9badc8a8e1fe56ba2bb0471
#
_cell.length_a   1.000
_cell.length_b   1.000
_cell.length_c   1.000
_cell.angle_alpha   90.00
_cell.angle_beta   90.00
_cell.angle_gamma   90.00
#
_symmetry.space_group_name_H-M   'P 1'
#
loop_
_entity.id
_entity.type
_entity.pdbx_description
1 polymer ?
#
loop_
_entity_poly.entity_id
_entity_poly.type
_entity_poly.pdbx_seq_one_letter_code
_entity_poly.pdbx_strand_id
1 'polypeptide(L)'
;MSYDIFISYRREGGDTLAQLIYDRLTDRGYRVFLDIESLRSGKFNEKLLSVIEECKDVVVILPPGGLDRCSNEDDWVYLELSHAIKTGKNILPVMMKGFVWPDKLPENLRELPDFNGIQDSKDYFDAVIDKMTSLLRRRPVMFHKFRKTQKKYDFREQIARRKKAILFVLCCFLVIAAGMSAVCWKKYEKRKQMAENV
;
A
#
# COMPACT_ATOMS: atom_id res chain seq x y z
N MET A 1 19.65 15.70 2.07
CA MET A 1 18.19 15.51 1.90
C MET A 1 17.70 14.80 3.16
N SER A 2 16.75 15.36 3.89
CA SER A 2 16.26 14.72 5.13
C SER A 2 15.12 13.72 4.80
N TYR A 3 15.13 12.56 5.45
CA TYR A 3 14.07 11.58 5.36
C TYR A 3 12.94 11.87 6.35
N ASP A 4 11.73 11.42 6.04
CA ASP A 4 10.57 11.60 6.91
C ASP A 4 10.38 10.37 7.81
N ILE A 5 10.62 9.18 7.23
CA ILE A 5 10.37 7.86 7.83
C ILE A 5 11.59 6.98 7.62
N PHE A 6 11.98 6.26 8.67
CA PHE A 6 12.95 5.16 8.63
C PHE A 6 12.21 3.84 8.76
N ILE A 7 12.51 2.85 7.91
CA ILE A 7 11.97 1.49 8.04
C ILE A 7 13.05 0.56 8.57
N SER A 8 12.85 0.08 9.80
CA SER A 8 13.65 -0.96 10.45
C SER A 8 13.03 -2.32 10.21
N TYR A 9 13.79 -3.31 9.78
CA TYR A 9 13.27 -4.66 9.52
C TYR A 9 14.37 -5.71 9.55
N ARG A 10 13.97 -6.96 9.82
CA ARG A 10 14.84 -8.11 9.57
C ARG A 10 14.62 -8.61 8.15
N ARG A 11 15.72 -8.88 7.44
CA ARG A 11 15.65 -9.48 6.10
C ARG A 11 14.94 -10.82 6.13
N GLU A 12 15.28 -11.65 7.13
CA GLU A 12 14.60 -12.91 7.31
C GLU A 12 13.13 -12.67 7.70
N GLY A 13 12.27 -12.81 6.73
CA GLY A 13 10.81 -12.74 6.91
C GLY A 13 10.18 -11.35 6.84
N GLY A 14 10.96 -10.26 6.91
CA GLY A 14 10.42 -8.89 6.90
C GLY A 14 10.61 -8.12 5.60
N ASP A 15 11.47 -8.57 4.70
CA ASP A 15 11.91 -7.87 3.49
C ASP A 15 10.77 -7.51 2.53
N THR A 16 9.92 -8.47 2.22
CA THR A 16 8.79 -8.26 1.29
C THR A 16 7.81 -7.24 1.81
N LEU A 17 7.45 -7.30 3.10
CA LEU A 17 6.53 -6.34 3.70
C LEU A 17 7.18 -4.95 3.81
N ALA A 18 8.46 -4.88 4.15
CA ALA A 18 9.22 -3.64 4.21
C ALA A 18 9.23 -2.93 2.86
N GLN A 19 9.48 -3.66 1.76
CA GLN A 19 9.45 -3.12 0.42
C GLN A 19 8.05 -2.63 0.03
N LEU A 20 7.00 -3.41 0.30
CA LEU A 20 5.62 -3.00 0.00
C LEU A 20 5.22 -1.73 0.75
N ILE A 21 5.59 -1.61 2.03
CA ILE A 21 5.33 -0.41 2.83
C ILE A 21 6.13 0.77 2.30
N TYR A 22 7.41 0.57 1.95
CA TYR A 22 8.25 1.59 1.34
C TYR A 22 7.59 2.17 0.07
N ASP A 23 7.18 1.31 -0.85
CA ASP A 23 6.55 1.71 -2.11
C ASP A 23 5.26 2.51 -1.85
N ARG A 24 4.39 2.01 -0.98
CA ARG A 24 3.12 2.67 -0.65
C ARG A 24 3.27 4.02 0.06
N LEU A 25 4.25 4.13 0.96
CA LEU A 25 4.53 5.41 1.63
C LEU A 25 5.19 6.41 0.68
N THR A 26 6.09 5.95 -0.19
CA THR A 26 6.71 6.78 -1.22
C THR A 26 5.68 7.30 -2.22
N ASP A 27 4.77 6.45 -2.68
CA ASP A 27 3.64 6.84 -3.55
C ASP A 27 2.74 7.89 -2.89
N ARG A 28 2.66 7.90 -1.57
CA ARG A 28 1.94 8.91 -0.78
C ARG A 28 2.73 10.19 -0.54
N GLY A 29 3.96 10.27 -1.06
CA GLY A 29 4.81 11.46 -1.01
C GLY A 29 5.66 11.60 0.24
N TYR A 30 5.85 10.52 1.02
CA TYR A 30 6.84 10.49 2.09
C TYR A 30 8.24 10.22 1.53
N ARG A 31 9.25 10.80 2.14
CA ARG A 31 10.65 10.46 1.90
C ARG A 31 11.03 9.36 2.87
N VAL A 32 11.07 8.14 2.38
CA VAL A 32 11.30 6.95 3.19
C VAL A 32 12.73 6.48 3.01
N PHE A 33 13.38 6.15 4.11
CA PHE A 33 14.64 5.42 4.11
C PHE A 33 14.36 3.93 4.37
N LEU A 34 14.82 3.09 3.45
CA LEU A 34 14.80 1.65 3.58
C LEU A 34 16.23 1.15 3.33
N ASP A 35 16.83 0.52 4.31
CA ASP A 35 18.17 -0.06 4.13
C ASP A 35 18.08 -1.38 3.35
N ILE A 36 18.24 -1.29 2.03
CA ILE A 36 18.28 -2.44 1.12
C ILE A 36 19.69 -3.03 1.06
N GLU A 37 20.70 -2.19 1.22
CA GLU A 37 22.12 -2.56 1.12
C GLU A 37 22.80 -2.45 2.46
N SER A 38 22.75 -3.49 3.29
CA SER A 38 23.58 -3.50 4.51
C SER A 38 25.08 -3.59 4.12
N LEU A 39 25.68 -2.44 3.93
CA LEU A 39 27.13 -2.32 3.90
C LEU A 39 27.66 -2.46 5.34
N ARG A 40 28.09 -3.66 5.69
CA ARG A 40 28.51 -4.13 7.01
C ARG A 40 29.86 -3.61 7.44
N SER A 41 30.15 -2.31 7.34
CA SER A 41 31.41 -1.75 7.86
C SER A 41 31.14 -0.72 8.96
N GLY A 42 31.99 -0.66 10.00
CA GLY A 42 31.80 0.17 11.19
C GLY A 42 31.55 1.67 10.97
N LYS A 43 32.03 2.24 9.85
CA LYS A 43 31.73 3.63 9.46
C LYS A 43 30.29 3.84 8.96
N PHE A 44 29.56 2.75 8.67
CA PHE A 44 28.20 2.81 8.18
C PHE A 44 27.19 2.97 9.30
N ASN A 45 27.53 2.50 10.51
CA ASN A 45 26.68 2.60 11.70
C ASN A 45 26.35 4.06 12.04
N GLU A 46 27.35 4.93 12.01
CA GLU A 46 27.18 6.36 12.32
C GLU A 46 26.25 7.05 11.31
N LYS A 47 26.40 6.71 10.03
CA LYS A 47 25.53 7.25 8.98
C LYS A 47 24.09 6.78 9.11
N LEU A 48 23.87 5.51 9.45
CA LEU A 48 22.53 4.94 9.64
C LEU A 48 21.84 5.58 10.85
N LEU A 49 22.52 5.69 11.97
CA LEU A 49 22.01 6.37 13.16
C LEU A 49 21.71 7.84 12.90
N SER A 50 22.53 8.54 12.10
CA SER A 50 22.26 9.93 11.70
C SER A 50 20.99 10.05 10.84
N VAL A 51 20.69 9.07 9.99
CA VAL A 51 19.41 9.03 9.23
C VAL A 51 18.23 8.87 10.17
N ILE A 52 18.33 7.99 11.19
CA ILE A 52 17.27 7.86 12.21
C ILE A 52 17.07 9.18 12.94
N GLU A 53 18.14 9.90 13.26
CA GLU A 53 18.04 11.21 13.90
C GLU A 53 17.34 12.27 13.04
N GLU A 54 17.51 12.22 11.73
CA GLU A 54 16.81 13.12 10.80
C GLU A 54 15.31 12.80 10.70
N CYS A 55 14.93 11.51 10.82
CA CYS A 55 13.55 11.05 10.71
C CYS A 55 12.72 11.47 11.93
N LYS A 56 11.41 11.64 11.72
CA LYS A 56 10.44 11.83 12.80
C LYS A 56 9.76 10.53 13.20
N ASP A 57 9.65 9.64 12.27
CA ASP A 57 8.92 8.39 12.40
C ASP A 57 9.83 7.20 12.06
N VAL A 58 9.73 6.13 12.83
CA VAL A 58 10.41 4.86 12.60
C VAL A 58 9.35 3.77 12.53
N VAL A 59 9.25 3.12 11.38
CA VAL A 59 8.39 1.95 11.18
C VAL A 59 9.24 0.71 11.40
N VAL A 60 8.85 -0.18 12.31
CA VAL A 60 9.57 -1.43 12.53
C VAL A 60 8.70 -2.62 12.11
N ILE A 61 9.22 -3.45 11.22
CA ILE A 61 8.55 -4.67 10.76
C ILE A 61 8.93 -5.82 11.66
N LEU A 62 7.93 -6.44 12.27
CA LEU A 62 8.08 -7.50 13.25
C LEU A 62 7.53 -8.83 12.72
N PRO A 63 8.34 -9.63 12.00
CA PRO A 63 8.01 -11.00 11.67
C PRO A 63 8.06 -11.89 12.91
N PRO A 64 7.54 -13.14 12.88
CA PRO A 64 7.75 -14.11 13.94
C PRO A 64 9.24 -14.23 14.28
N GLY A 65 9.58 -14.15 15.57
CA GLY A 65 10.97 -14.15 16.04
C GLY A 65 11.79 -12.89 15.68
N GLY A 66 11.16 -11.84 15.17
CA GLY A 66 11.84 -10.62 14.70
C GLY A 66 12.69 -9.92 15.76
N LEU A 67 12.39 -10.10 17.04
CA LEU A 67 13.12 -9.51 18.16
C LEU A 67 14.02 -10.51 18.90
N ASP A 68 14.08 -11.80 18.53
CA ASP A 68 14.81 -12.82 19.27
C ASP A 68 16.32 -12.53 19.38
N ARG A 69 16.90 -11.93 18.35
CA ARG A 69 18.33 -11.55 18.32
C ARG A 69 18.64 -10.24 19.02
N CYS A 70 17.63 -9.49 19.43
CA CYS A 70 17.82 -8.18 20.10
C CYS A 70 18.39 -8.31 21.53
N SER A 71 18.58 -9.52 22.05
CA SER A 71 19.39 -9.77 23.24
C SER A 71 20.90 -9.54 23.02
N ASN A 72 21.34 -9.50 21.76
CA ASN A 72 22.69 -9.14 21.37
C ASN A 72 22.76 -7.64 21.05
N GLU A 73 23.61 -6.93 21.75
CA GLU A 73 23.82 -5.47 21.59
C GLU A 73 24.41 -5.10 20.21
N ASP A 74 25.05 -6.04 19.52
CA ASP A 74 25.57 -5.85 18.16
C ASP A 74 24.50 -6.10 17.08
N ASP A 75 23.28 -6.49 17.45
CA ASP A 75 22.20 -6.71 16.52
C ASP A 75 21.67 -5.38 15.94
N TRP A 76 21.58 -5.32 14.62
CA TRP A 76 21.19 -4.09 13.91
C TRP A 76 19.83 -3.55 14.30
N VAL A 77 18.81 -4.42 14.38
CA VAL A 77 17.46 -4.02 14.75
C VAL A 77 17.45 -3.51 16.19
N TYR A 78 18.25 -4.13 17.09
CA TYR A 78 18.43 -3.63 18.44
C TYR A 78 19.04 -2.23 18.46
N LEU A 79 20.12 -1.99 17.70
CA LEU A 79 20.80 -0.70 17.64
C LEU A 79 19.87 0.40 17.09
N GLU A 80 19.18 0.12 16.00
CA GLU A 80 18.23 1.06 15.37
C GLU A 80 17.10 1.43 16.33
N LEU A 81 16.45 0.44 16.94
CA LEU A 81 15.33 0.65 17.85
C LEU A 81 15.75 1.35 19.15
N SER A 82 16.88 0.92 19.76
CA SER A 82 17.42 1.57 20.96
C SER A 82 17.73 3.03 20.69
N HIS A 83 18.33 3.34 19.53
CA HIS A 83 18.64 4.71 19.14
C HIS A 83 17.36 5.53 18.88
N ALA A 84 16.36 4.93 18.21
CA ALA A 84 15.07 5.59 17.95
C ALA A 84 14.33 5.93 19.25
N ILE A 85 14.31 5.00 20.23
CA ILE A 85 13.71 5.24 21.56
C ILE A 85 14.46 6.35 22.27
N LYS A 86 15.80 6.25 22.37
CA LYS A 86 16.66 7.24 23.03
C LYS A 86 16.49 8.65 22.45
N THR A 87 16.28 8.75 21.16
CA THR A 87 16.10 10.05 20.46
C THR A 87 14.65 10.50 20.36
N GLY A 88 13.70 9.82 21.04
CA GLY A 88 12.29 10.21 21.15
C GLY A 88 11.53 10.17 19.84
N LYS A 89 11.88 9.24 18.95
CA LYS A 89 11.17 9.06 17.68
C LYS A 89 9.76 8.50 17.90
N ASN A 90 8.88 8.77 16.98
CA ASN A 90 7.61 8.07 16.92
C ASN A 90 7.86 6.69 16.32
N ILE A 91 7.71 5.65 17.11
CA ILE A 91 7.93 4.27 16.66
C ILE A 91 6.58 3.64 16.34
N LEU A 92 6.51 2.95 15.22
CA LEU A 92 5.31 2.29 14.73
C LEU A 92 5.59 0.82 14.46
N PRO A 93 5.35 -0.07 15.44
CA PRO A 93 5.47 -1.51 15.24
C PRO A 93 4.42 -2.04 14.25
N VAL A 94 4.86 -2.76 13.22
CA VAL A 94 4.02 -3.48 12.27
C VAL A 94 4.22 -4.97 12.51
N MET A 95 3.27 -5.56 13.20
CA MET A 95 3.32 -6.97 13.60
C MET A 95 2.78 -7.85 12.48
N MET A 96 3.61 -8.75 11.99
CA MET A 96 3.19 -9.75 11.01
C MET A 96 2.42 -10.89 11.66
N LYS A 97 1.65 -11.63 10.87
CA LYS A 97 0.91 -12.80 11.35
C LYS A 97 1.86 -13.79 12.04
N GLY A 98 1.54 -14.15 13.27
CA GLY A 98 2.33 -15.06 14.09
C GLY A 98 3.45 -14.39 14.90
N PHE A 99 3.60 -13.07 14.84
CA PHE A 99 4.48 -12.36 15.75
C PHE A 99 3.95 -12.45 17.19
N VAL A 100 4.85 -12.73 18.12
CA VAL A 100 4.59 -12.74 19.57
C VAL A 100 5.67 -11.90 20.23
N TRP A 101 5.28 -11.05 21.17
CA TRP A 101 6.24 -10.29 21.97
C TRP A 101 7.08 -11.24 22.82
N PRO A 102 8.41 -11.09 22.87
CA PRO A 102 9.24 -11.84 23.78
C PRO A 102 8.87 -11.56 25.23
N ASP A 103 8.95 -12.60 26.09
CA ASP A 103 8.69 -12.46 27.54
C ASP A 103 9.63 -11.45 28.21
N LYS A 104 10.85 -11.33 27.69
CA LYS A 104 11.86 -10.38 28.16
C LYS A 104 12.46 -9.62 26.98
N LEU A 105 12.33 -8.31 27.02
CA LEU A 105 13.02 -7.41 26.12
C LEU A 105 14.24 -6.80 26.84
N PRO A 106 15.33 -6.47 26.11
CA PRO A 106 16.42 -5.66 26.64
C PRO A 106 15.89 -4.35 27.24
N GLU A 107 16.59 -3.81 28.24
CA GLU A 107 16.20 -2.59 28.95
C GLU A 107 15.86 -1.43 27.98
N ASN A 108 16.71 -1.22 26.98
CA ASN A 108 16.56 -0.15 25.99
C ASN A 108 15.37 -0.34 25.03
N LEU A 109 14.76 -1.54 25.00
CA LEU A 109 13.60 -1.86 24.17
C LEU A 109 12.33 -2.12 24.99
N ARG A 110 12.37 -1.96 26.31
CA ARG A 110 11.26 -2.29 27.21
C ARG A 110 9.97 -1.53 26.85
N GLU A 111 10.10 -0.29 26.38
CA GLU A 111 8.96 0.55 26.00
C GLU A 111 8.35 0.20 24.63
N LEU A 112 8.99 -0.69 23.86
CA LEU A 112 8.56 -0.97 22.49
C LEU A 112 7.10 -1.48 22.38
N PRO A 113 6.59 -2.33 23.29
CA PRO A 113 5.20 -2.76 23.28
C PRO A 113 4.18 -1.67 23.57
N ASP A 114 4.60 -0.56 24.20
CA ASP A 114 3.71 0.55 24.58
C ASP A 114 3.43 1.50 23.41
N PHE A 115 4.18 1.37 22.31
CA PHE A 115 3.92 2.15 21.10
C PHE A 115 2.69 1.64 20.35
N ASN A 116 2.04 2.54 19.60
CA ASN A 116 0.87 2.22 18.79
C ASN A 116 1.21 1.24 17.66
N GLY A 117 1.00 -0.05 17.91
CA GLY A 117 1.25 -1.11 16.92
C GLY A 117 0.12 -1.29 15.91
N ILE A 118 0.47 -1.84 14.75
CA ILE A 118 -0.45 -2.20 13.67
C ILE A 118 -0.26 -3.67 13.35
N GLN A 119 -1.36 -4.42 13.29
CA GLN A 119 -1.35 -5.78 12.77
C GLN A 119 -1.34 -5.73 11.25
N ASP A 120 -0.38 -6.40 10.60
CA ASP A 120 -0.38 -6.58 9.14
C ASP A 120 -1.56 -7.44 8.70
N SER A 121 -2.13 -7.08 7.54
CA SER A 121 -3.19 -7.83 6.89
C SER A 121 -3.03 -7.76 5.38
N LYS A 122 -2.82 -8.93 4.75
CA LYS A 122 -2.70 -9.02 3.29
C LYS A 122 -4.01 -8.65 2.59
N ASP A 123 -5.15 -9.02 3.17
CA ASP A 123 -6.48 -8.79 2.59
C ASP A 123 -6.92 -7.33 2.68
N TYR A 124 -6.41 -6.60 3.69
CA TYR A 124 -6.75 -5.20 3.97
C TYR A 124 -5.52 -4.28 3.97
N PHE A 125 -4.55 -4.56 3.10
CA PHE A 125 -3.27 -3.86 3.11
C PHE A 125 -3.41 -2.33 2.95
N ASP A 126 -4.29 -1.86 2.08
CA ASP A 126 -4.52 -0.42 1.91
C ASP A 126 -5.08 0.23 3.20
N ALA A 127 -5.95 -0.46 3.94
CA ALA A 127 -6.43 0.00 5.24
C ALA A 127 -5.32 0.03 6.30
N VAL A 128 -4.39 -0.94 6.28
CA VAL A 128 -3.19 -0.95 7.12
C VAL A 128 -2.34 0.29 6.84
N ILE A 129 -2.09 0.60 5.57
CA ILE A 129 -1.33 1.79 5.17
C ILE A 129 -2.07 3.10 5.54
N ASP A 130 -3.40 3.15 5.41
CA ASP A 130 -4.20 4.31 5.83
C ASP A 130 -4.12 4.54 7.34
N LYS A 131 -4.23 3.47 8.13
CA LYS A 131 -4.04 3.53 9.58
C LYS A 131 -2.62 3.97 9.93
N MET A 132 -1.60 3.39 9.27
CA MET A 132 -0.19 3.77 9.46
C MET A 132 0.00 5.27 9.23
N THR A 133 -0.45 5.79 8.10
CA THR A 133 -0.30 7.22 7.78
C THR A 133 -1.04 8.15 8.74
N SER A 134 -2.11 7.68 9.39
CA SER A 134 -2.82 8.44 10.41
C SER A 134 -2.03 8.58 11.72
N LEU A 135 -1.12 7.63 12.00
CA LEU A 135 -0.29 7.58 13.21
C LEU A 135 1.07 8.25 13.04
N LEU A 136 1.48 8.54 11.79
CA LEU A 136 2.74 9.25 11.53
C LEU A 136 2.67 10.71 11.97
N ARG A 137 3.76 11.21 12.58
CA ARG A 137 3.89 12.61 13.02
C ARG A 137 3.97 13.59 11.85
N ARG A 138 4.60 13.17 10.75
CA ARG A 138 4.72 14.01 9.56
C ARG A 138 3.65 13.67 8.54
N ARG A 139 3.01 14.71 8.03
CA ARG A 139 2.09 14.58 6.89
C ARG A 139 2.76 15.14 5.65
N PRO A 140 2.84 14.40 4.53
CA PRO A 140 3.46 14.88 3.32
C PRO A 140 2.69 16.07 2.76
N VAL A 141 3.41 17.07 2.29
CA VAL A 141 2.84 18.30 1.71
C VAL A 141 1.98 18.01 0.46
N MET A 142 2.18 16.85 -0.16
CA MET A 142 1.53 16.44 -1.42
C MET A 142 0.19 15.74 -1.28
N PHE A 143 -0.35 15.51 -0.08
CA PHE A 143 -1.62 14.79 0.15
C PHE A 143 -2.80 15.38 -0.63
N HIS A 144 -2.81 16.68 -0.90
CA HIS A 144 -3.89 17.33 -1.66
C HIS A 144 -3.84 17.05 -3.17
N LYS A 145 -2.64 16.82 -3.74
CA LYS A 145 -2.48 16.63 -5.18
C LYS A 145 -2.80 15.19 -5.59
N PHE A 146 -2.39 14.20 -4.81
CA PHE A 146 -2.66 12.77 -5.07
C PHE A 146 -4.14 12.42 -4.95
N ARG A 147 -4.81 12.88 -3.89
CA ARG A 147 -6.25 12.60 -3.70
C ARG A 147 -7.12 13.21 -4.82
N LYS A 148 -6.74 14.36 -5.36
CA LYS A 148 -7.41 14.96 -6.53
C LYS A 148 -7.15 14.18 -7.81
N THR A 149 -5.94 13.64 -7.98
CA THR A 149 -5.56 12.88 -9.18
C THR A 149 -6.25 11.51 -9.17
N GLN A 150 -6.23 10.78 -8.06
CA GLN A 150 -6.91 9.49 -7.91
C GLN A 150 -8.42 9.63 -8.17
N LYS A 151 -9.11 10.57 -7.52
CA LYS A 151 -10.54 10.84 -7.79
C LYS A 151 -10.82 11.19 -9.26
N LYS A 152 -9.90 11.88 -9.94
CA LYS A 152 -10.04 12.23 -11.35
C LYS A 152 -9.86 11.02 -12.28
N TYR A 153 -8.96 10.08 -11.94
CA TYR A 153 -8.79 8.82 -12.68
C TYR A 153 -10.00 7.91 -12.50
N ASP A 154 -10.45 7.69 -11.26
CA ASP A 154 -11.62 6.85 -10.95
C ASP A 154 -12.88 7.39 -11.64
N PHE A 155 -13.08 8.70 -11.63
CA PHE A 155 -14.21 9.35 -12.32
C PHE A 155 -14.16 9.19 -13.84
N ARG A 156 -12.96 9.33 -14.45
CA ARG A 156 -12.77 9.12 -15.90
C ARG A 156 -13.01 7.67 -16.28
N GLU A 157 -12.55 6.72 -15.49
CA GLU A 157 -12.76 5.30 -15.72
C GLU A 157 -14.23 4.91 -15.60
N GLN A 158 -14.94 5.43 -14.60
CA GLN A 158 -16.40 5.24 -14.48
C GLN A 158 -17.17 5.81 -15.68
N ILE A 159 -16.81 7.00 -16.17
CA ILE A 159 -17.42 7.59 -17.38
C ILE A 159 -17.13 6.70 -18.59
N ALA A 160 -15.91 6.22 -18.75
CA ALA A 160 -15.54 5.36 -19.87
C ALA A 160 -16.31 4.03 -19.85
N ARG A 161 -16.48 3.41 -18.69
CA ARG A 161 -17.30 2.19 -18.51
C ARG A 161 -18.77 2.44 -18.84
N ARG A 162 -19.35 3.57 -18.39
CA ARG A 162 -20.73 3.97 -18.72
C ARG A 162 -20.93 4.21 -20.21
N LYS A 163 -20.00 4.89 -20.88
CA LYS A 163 -20.05 5.12 -22.35
C LYS A 163 -20.00 3.80 -23.11
N LYS A 164 -19.15 2.85 -22.75
CA LYS A 164 -19.09 1.52 -23.36
C LYS A 164 -20.39 0.75 -23.16
N ALA A 165 -21.00 0.80 -21.97
CA ALA A 165 -22.28 0.13 -21.69
C ALA A 165 -23.42 0.75 -22.53
N ILE A 166 -23.51 2.08 -22.63
CA ILE A 166 -24.51 2.77 -23.46
C ILE A 166 -24.33 2.41 -24.94
N LEU A 167 -23.10 2.40 -25.43
CA LEU A 167 -22.81 2.02 -26.83
C LEU A 167 -23.22 0.57 -27.11
N PHE A 168 -22.95 -0.34 -26.18
CA PHE A 168 -23.37 -1.74 -26.31
C PHE A 168 -24.90 -1.88 -26.38
N VAL A 169 -25.64 -1.18 -25.51
CA VAL A 169 -27.10 -1.19 -25.51
C VAL A 169 -27.65 -0.62 -26.84
N LEU A 170 -27.09 0.47 -27.36
CA LEU A 170 -27.47 1.05 -28.66
C LEU A 170 -27.22 0.08 -29.82
N CYS A 171 -26.09 -0.63 -29.82
CA CYS A 171 -25.80 -1.65 -30.82
C CYS A 171 -26.83 -2.79 -30.77
N CYS A 172 -27.19 -3.26 -29.57
CA CYS A 172 -28.23 -4.30 -29.42
C CYS A 172 -29.59 -3.83 -29.97
N PHE A 173 -30.00 -2.58 -29.71
CA PHE A 173 -31.24 -2.03 -30.25
C PHE A 173 -31.21 -1.95 -31.80
N LEU A 174 -30.09 -1.56 -32.38
CA LEU A 174 -29.95 -1.51 -33.85
C LEU A 174 -30.04 -2.89 -34.48
N VAL A 175 -29.45 -3.91 -33.87
CA VAL A 175 -29.55 -5.31 -34.35
C VAL A 175 -30.97 -5.81 -34.26
N ILE A 176 -31.69 -5.53 -33.18
CA ILE A 176 -33.11 -5.92 -33.02
C ILE A 176 -33.99 -5.19 -34.06
N ALA A 177 -33.77 -3.89 -34.23
CA ALA A 177 -34.53 -3.12 -35.24
C ALA A 177 -34.30 -3.62 -36.67
N ALA A 178 -33.04 -3.94 -37.04
CA ALA A 178 -32.71 -4.54 -38.33
C ALA A 178 -33.37 -5.94 -38.52
N GLY A 179 -33.34 -6.74 -37.47
CA GLY A 179 -34.03 -8.07 -37.50
C GLY A 179 -35.53 -7.97 -37.67
N MET A 180 -36.17 -7.01 -36.98
CA MET A 180 -37.61 -6.74 -37.14
C MET A 180 -37.95 -6.25 -38.52
N SER A 181 -37.15 -5.36 -39.12
CA SER A 181 -37.31 -4.86 -40.47
C SER A 181 -37.24 -5.99 -41.51
N ALA A 182 -36.28 -6.91 -41.37
CA ALA A 182 -36.12 -8.05 -42.25
C ALA A 182 -37.31 -9.01 -42.17
N VAL A 183 -37.88 -9.23 -41.00
CA VAL A 183 -39.07 -10.07 -40.78
C VAL A 183 -40.32 -9.40 -41.40
N CYS A 184 -40.50 -8.10 -41.21
CA CYS A 184 -41.57 -7.33 -41.82
C CYS A 184 -41.49 -7.35 -43.37
N TRP A 185 -40.28 -7.20 -43.93
CA TRP A 185 -40.04 -7.23 -45.37
C TRP A 185 -40.41 -8.59 -45.97
N LYS A 186 -39.95 -9.70 -45.34
CA LYS A 186 -40.34 -11.05 -45.77
C LYS A 186 -41.86 -11.31 -45.71
N LYS A 187 -42.55 -10.78 -44.69
CA LYS A 187 -44.02 -10.87 -44.61
C LYS A 187 -44.69 -10.06 -45.70
N TYR A 188 -44.16 -8.87 -46.04
CA TYR A 188 -44.70 -8.05 -47.13
C TYR A 188 -44.53 -8.71 -48.47
N GLU A 189 -43.35 -9.25 -48.81
CA GLU A 189 -43.12 -10.00 -50.07
C GLU A 189 -44.04 -11.20 -50.22
N LYS A 190 -44.21 -11.97 -49.13
CA LYS A 190 -45.11 -13.14 -49.16
C LYS A 190 -46.56 -12.75 -49.39
N ARG A 191 -47.02 -11.61 -48.88
CA ARG A 191 -48.37 -11.08 -49.14
C ARG A 191 -48.50 -10.59 -50.57
N LYS A 192 -47.48 -9.95 -51.13
CA LYS A 192 -47.49 -9.49 -52.54
C LYS A 192 -47.58 -10.65 -53.51
N GLN A 193 -46.78 -11.73 -53.30
CA GLN A 193 -46.84 -12.95 -54.12
C GLN A 193 -48.18 -13.66 -54.05
N MET A 194 -48.85 -13.65 -52.91
CA MET A 194 -50.21 -14.25 -52.83
C MET A 194 -51.27 -13.42 -53.53
N ALA A 195 -51.08 -12.10 -53.65
CA ALA A 195 -52.01 -11.21 -54.39
C ALA A 195 -51.83 -11.24 -55.93
N GLU A 196 -50.64 -11.62 -56.42
CA GLU A 196 -50.34 -11.75 -57.84
C GLU A 196 -50.75 -13.13 -58.42
N ASN A 197 -51.08 -14.11 -57.57
CA ASN A 197 -51.48 -15.46 -57.96
C ASN A 197 -53.02 -15.71 -57.87
N VAL A 198 -53.84 -14.66 -57.76
CA VAL A 198 -55.30 -14.68 -57.82
C VAL A 198 -55.74 -13.90 -59.07
#